data_5c87cbd6ad52b74c691d61dc92f453c8
#
_entry.id   5c87cbd6ad52b74c691d61dc92f453c8
#
_cell.length_a   1.000
_cell.length_b   1.000
_cell.length_c   1.000
_cell.angle_alpha   90.00
_cell.angle_beta   90.00
_cell.angle_gamma   90.00
#
_symmetry.space_group_name_H-M   'P 1'
#
loop_
_entity.id
_entity.type
_entity.pdbx_description
1 polymer ?
#
loop_
_entity_poly.entity_id
_entity_poly.type
_entity_poly.pdbx_seq_one_letter_code
_entity_poly.pdbx_strand_id
1 'polypeptide(L)'
;KETPYKIPRLKDMLEWGKDRVVFNFDNKYVNTKGVSDRVRRASIDYYIRQLQPGGDWAEYHNIVLSVRSLDEALRYWNSGIRQVMFCVEISSRADFEAYDASPIPWRYIMAYIRTAVDPRLQEVYDLLHARGVMTMTSIVETSDKVKNARDRNTAYLRELLAEPDIIETDYPSEFVELPRSRREIHALQDCALRSRSRK
;
A
#
# COMPACT_ATOMS: atom_id res chain seq x y z
N LYS A 1 -1.74 4.96 34.25
CA LYS A 1 -0.33 5.27 34.50
C LYS A 1 0.10 6.32 33.48
N GLU A 2 0.55 7.47 33.93
CA GLU A 2 1.20 8.46 33.09
C GLU A 2 2.51 7.86 32.56
N THR A 3 2.73 7.94 31.25
CA THR A 3 3.99 7.55 30.64
C THR A 3 4.84 8.78 30.39
N PRO A 4 6.18 8.71 30.48
CA PRO A 4 7.05 9.84 30.15
C PRO A 4 7.06 10.15 28.65
N TYR A 5 6.43 9.30 27.84
CA TYR A 5 6.42 9.44 26.39
C TYR A 5 5.25 10.30 25.93
N LYS A 6 5.53 11.29 25.10
CA LYS A 6 4.51 12.10 24.41
C LYS A 6 4.22 11.50 23.06
N ILE A 7 2.96 11.56 22.63
CA ILE A 7 2.61 11.25 21.24
C ILE A 7 3.30 12.30 20.35
N PRO A 8 4.16 11.91 19.41
CA PRO A 8 4.82 12.86 18.53
C PRO A 8 3.78 13.56 17.64
N ARG A 9 4.03 14.82 17.27
CA ARG A 9 3.25 15.49 16.24
C ARG A 9 3.60 14.89 14.88
N LEU A 10 2.66 14.89 13.97
CA LEU A 10 2.88 14.34 12.61
C LEU A 10 4.07 15.04 11.92
N LYS A 11 4.20 16.35 12.05
CA LYS A 11 5.33 17.09 11.50
C LYS A 11 6.69 16.60 12.02
N ASP A 12 6.77 16.31 13.33
CA ASP A 12 8.01 15.80 13.93
C ASP A 12 8.36 14.40 13.37
N MET A 13 7.34 13.58 13.10
CA MET A 13 7.52 12.27 12.46
C MET A 13 7.97 12.40 11.01
N LEU A 14 7.36 13.30 10.24
CA LEU A 14 7.73 13.56 8.85
C LEU A 14 9.18 14.03 8.74
N GLU A 15 9.60 14.94 9.62
CA GLU A 15 10.98 15.43 9.67
C GLU A 15 11.96 14.31 10.05
N TRP A 16 11.62 13.51 11.07
CA TRP A 16 12.45 12.36 11.45
C TRP A 16 12.57 11.33 10.32
N GLY A 17 11.48 11.09 9.58
CA GLY A 17 11.42 10.10 8.50
C GLY A 17 11.93 10.60 7.15
N LYS A 18 12.25 11.89 7.03
CA LYS A 18 12.76 12.47 5.78
C LYS A 18 13.99 11.70 5.31
N ASP A 19 13.98 11.31 4.02
CA ASP A 19 15.04 10.53 3.38
C ASP A 19 15.32 9.13 3.99
N ARG A 20 14.45 8.63 4.87
CA ARG A 20 14.60 7.34 5.56
C ARG A 20 13.44 6.40 5.34
N VAL A 21 12.21 6.91 5.43
CA VAL A 21 10.99 6.11 5.32
C VAL A 21 9.92 6.86 4.54
N VAL A 22 9.03 6.11 3.93
CA VAL A 22 7.79 6.61 3.32
C VAL A 22 6.65 6.39 4.29
N PHE A 23 5.83 7.41 4.52
CA PHE A 23 4.66 7.35 5.36
C PHE A 23 3.40 7.14 4.51
N ASN A 24 2.69 6.05 4.75
CA ASN A 24 1.36 5.86 4.19
C ASN A 24 0.30 6.43 5.15
N PHE A 25 -0.39 7.48 4.70
CA PHE A 25 -1.43 8.16 5.48
C PHE A 25 -2.79 7.53 5.21
N ASP A 26 -3.23 6.69 6.14
CA ASP A 26 -4.58 6.16 6.13
C ASP A 26 -5.53 7.11 6.89
N ASN A 27 -6.22 7.96 6.15
CA ASN A 27 -7.15 8.93 6.71
C ASN A 27 -8.44 8.24 7.23
N LYS A 28 -8.47 7.96 8.52
CA LYS A 28 -9.61 7.26 9.16
C LYS A 28 -10.93 8.01 9.02
N TYR A 29 -10.94 9.34 8.91
CA TYR A 29 -12.17 10.11 8.65
C TYR A 29 -12.72 9.91 7.23
N VAL A 30 -11.89 9.50 6.29
CA VAL A 30 -12.32 9.15 4.93
C VAL A 30 -12.68 7.68 4.85
N ASN A 31 -11.89 6.80 5.46
CA ASN A 31 -11.97 5.35 5.30
C ASN A 31 -12.92 4.65 6.29
N THR A 32 -13.39 5.34 7.34
CA THR A 32 -14.25 4.74 8.36
C THR A 32 -15.72 4.72 7.93
N LYS A 33 -16.36 3.55 8.06
CA LYS A 33 -17.79 3.38 7.83
C LYS A 33 -18.59 4.25 8.81
N GLY A 34 -19.64 4.92 8.31
CA GLY A 34 -20.53 5.77 9.13
C GLY A 34 -20.08 7.22 9.27
N VAL A 35 -18.90 7.60 8.79
CA VAL A 35 -18.48 9.00 8.71
C VAL A 35 -19.28 9.70 7.61
N SER A 36 -19.87 10.86 7.94
CA SER A 36 -20.66 11.64 6.98
C SER A 36 -19.80 12.24 5.87
N ASP A 37 -20.37 12.44 4.68
CA ASP A 37 -19.67 13.06 3.54
C ASP A 37 -19.15 14.47 3.83
N ARG A 38 -19.84 15.20 4.72
CA ARG A 38 -19.37 16.51 5.19
C ARG A 38 -18.03 16.39 5.91
N VAL A 39 -17.89 15.43 6.83
CA VAL A 39 -16.66 15.20 7.59
C VAL A 39 -15.57 14.70 6.66
N ARG A 40 -15.88 13.78 5.74
CA ARG A 40 -14.94 13.30 4.74
C ARG A 40 -14.36 14.43 3.89
N ARG A 41 -15.24 15.27 3.32
CA ARG A 41 -14.80 16.42 2.53
C ARG A 41 -13.95 17.39 3.33
N ALA A 42 -14.36 17.70 4.57
CA ALA A 42 -13.59 18.59 5.44
C ALA A 42 -12.19 18.04 5.76
N SER A 43 -12.08 16.72 5.94
CA SER A 43 -10.79 16.05 6.17
C SER A 43 -9.88 16.10 4.93
N ILE A 44 -10.43 15.85 3.74
CA ILE A 44 -9.68 15.98 2.48
C ILE A 44 -9.21 17.42 2.29
N ASP A 45 -10.07 18.41 2.52
CA ASP A 45 -9.72 19.83 2.42
C ASP A 45 -8.64 20.23 3.43
N TYR A 46 -8.67 19.65 4.62
CA TYR A 46 -7.60 19.85 5.59
C TYR A 46 -6.25 19.32 5.05
N TYR A 47 -6.20 18.10 4.50
CA TYR A 47 -4.99 17.51 3.92
C TYR A 47 -4.48 18.34 2.73
N ILE A 48 -5.38 18.79 1.85
CA ILE A 48 -5.03 19.67 0.74
C ILE A 48 -4.33 20.93 1.26
N ARG A 49 -4.89 21.61 2.26
CA ARG A 49 -4.26 22.82 2.84
C ARG A 49 -2.90 22.55 3.44
N GLN A 50 -2.71 21.37 4.09
CA GLN A 50 -1.41 21.02 4.66
C GLN A 50 -0.34 20.74 3.59
N LEU A 51 -0.77 20.22 2.43
CA LEU A 51 0.13 19.87 1.32
C LEU A 51 0.36 21.03 0.34
N GLN A 52 -0.47 22.06 0.33
CA GLN A 52 -0.27 23.25 -0.51
C GLN A 52 0.87 24.13 0.02
N PRO A 53 1.45 25.02 -0.83
CA PRO A 53 2.47 25.97 -0.41
C PRO A 53 2.05 26.75 0.84
N GLY A 54 2.91 26.74 1.86
CA GLY A 54 2.64 27.35 3.15
C GLY A 54 1.98 26.45 4.19
N GLY A 55 1.56 25.23 3.81
CA GLY A 55 1.09 24.21 4.74
C GLY A 55 2.24 23.46 5.42
N ASP A 56 1.94 22.81 6.54
CA ASP A 56 2.95 22.14 7.37
C ASP A 56 3.61 20.92 6.68
N TRP A 57 2.98 20.39 5.61
CA TRP A 57 3.46 19.20 4.91
C TRP A 57 3.92 19.49 3.47
N ALA A 58 3.99 20.76 3.07
CA ALA A 58 4.24 21.17 1.69
C ALA A 58 5.59 20.69 1.12
N GLU A 59 6.60 20.58 1.97
CA GLU A 59 7.98 20.26 1.57
C GLU A 59 8.34 18.77 1.72
N TYR A 60 7.39 17.93 2.18
CA TYR A 60 7.65 16.51 2.36
C TYR A 60 7.25 15.69 1.14
N HIS A 61 8.20 14.91 0.61
CA HIS A 61 8.04 14.04 -0.56
C HIS A 61 7.95 12.55 -0.20
N ASN A 62 7.97 12.22 1.08
CA ASN A 62 7.91 10.86 1.61
C ASN A 62 6.50 10.49 2.12
N ILE A 63 5.47 11.07 1.50
CA ILE A 63 4.07 10.83 1.85
C ILE A 63 3.37 10.07 0.73
N VAL A 64 2.65 9.02 1.12
CA VAL A 64 1.64 8.34 0.31
C VAL A 64 0.29 8.57 0.97
N LEU A 65 -0.72 8.96 0.21
CA LEU A 65 -2.09 9.15 0.69
C LEU A 65 -2.95 7.96 0.28
N SER A 66 -3.48 7.22 1.24
CA SER A 66 -4.53 6.23 0.97
C SER A 66 -5.82 6.96 0.59
N VAL A 67 -6.31 6.76 -0.63
CA VAL A 67 -7.52 7.36 -1.18
C VAL A 67 -8.52 6.28 -1.57
N ARG A 68 -9.83 6.56 -1.43
CA ARG A 68 -10.89 5.57 -1.61
C ARG A 68 -11.40 5.43 -3.03
N SER A 69 -11.18 6.44 -3.85
CA SER A 69 -11.74 6.49 -5.20
C SER A 69 -10.91 7.39 -6.11
N LEU A 70 -11.11 7.21 -7.41
CA LEU A 70 -10.54 8.10 -8.41
C LEU A 70 -10.98 9.56 -8.20
N ASP A 71 -12.23 9.80 -7.82
CA ASP A 71 -12.73 11.15 -7.55
C ASP A 71 -11.99 11.83 -6.41
N GLU A 72 -11.65 11.08 -5.36
CA GLU A 72 -10.85 11.60 -4.26
C GLU A 72 -9.41 11.92 -4.71
N ALA A 73 -8.79 11.01 -5.45
CA ALA A 73 -7.46 11.25 -6.04
C ALA A 73 -7.46 12.49 -6.95
N LEU A 74 -8.48 12.63 -7.80
CA LEU A 74 -8.66 13.78 -8.68
C LEU A 74 -8.84 15.09 -7.90
N ARG A 75 -9.48 15.06 -6.74
CA ARG A 75 -9.62 16.25 -5.90
C ARG A 75 -8.27 16.77 -5.41
N TYR A 76 -7.38 15.90 -4.93
CA TYR A 76 -6.00 16.26 -4.58
C TYR A 76 -5.24 16.73 -5.83
N TRP A 77 -5.34 15.98 -6.92
CA TRP A 77 -4.66 16.30 -8.17
C TRP A 77 -5.05 17.67 -8.74
N ASN A 78 -6.36 17.97 -8.80
CA ASN A 78 -6.90 19.24 -9.29
C ASN A 78 -6.58 20.43 -8.37
N SER A 79 -6.27 20.15 -7.10
CA SER A 79 -5.79 21.16 -6.14
C SER A 79 -4.28 21.45 -6.26
N GLY A 80 -3.61 20.87 -7.25
CA GLY A 80 -2.20 21.15 -7.54
C GLY A 80 -1.19 20.32 -6.75
N ILE A 81 -1.65 19.31 -5.97
CA ILE A 81 -0.77 18.45 -5.19
C ILE A 81 0.01 17.52 -6.11
N ARG A 82 1.36 17.57 -6.04
CA ARG A 82 2.29 16.82 -6.91
C ARG A 82 3.47 16.18 -6.17
N GLN A 83 3.60 16.41 -4.87
CA GLN A 83 4.73 15.91 -4.06
C GLN A 83 4.45 14.59 -3.35
N VAL A 84 3.25 14.04 -3.49
CA VAL A 84 2.82 12.79 -2.85
C VAL A 84 2.41 11.76 -3.90
N MET A 85 2.39 10.49 -3.49
CA MET A 85 1.74 9.42 -4.25
C MET A 85 0.35 9.14 -3.68
N PHE A 86 -0.53 8.61 -4.50
CA PHE A 86 -1.86 8.15 -4.10
C PHE A 86 -1.88 6.62 -4.07
N CYS A 87 -2.12 6.06 -2.88
CA CYS A 87 -2.39 4.64 -2.72
C CYS A 87 -3.87 4.39 -2.99
N VAL A 88 -4.17 3.67 -4.06
CA VAL A 88 -5.52 3.46 -4.58
C VAL A 88 -5.82 1.98 -4.75
N GLU A 89 -7.04 1.53 -4.40
CA GLU A 89 -7.46 0.17 -4.67
C GLU A 89 -7.69 -0.01 -6.17
N ILE A 90 -6.99 -0.97 -6.78
CA ILE A 90 -7.18 -1.42 -8.16
C ILE A 90 -7.35 -2.93 -8.13
N SER A 91 -8.59 -3.39 -8.21
CA SER A 91 -8.96 -4.80 -8.05
C SER A 91 -9.63 -5.41 -9.28
N SER A 92 -9.72 -4.65 -10.35
CA SER A 92 -10.32 -5.09 -11.62
C SER A 92 -9.69 -4.36 -12.81
N ARG A 93 -9.90 -4.94 -14.00
CA ARG A 93 -9.56 -4.27 -15.28
C ARG A 93 -10.27 -2.92 -15.41
N ALA A 94 -11.52 -2.82 -14.97
CA ALA A 94 -12.28 -1.57 -15.04
C ALA A 94 -11.67 -0.46 -14.17
N ASP A 95 -11.16 -0.81 -12.97
CA ASP A 95 -10.43 0.13 -12.12
C ASP A 95 -9.15 0.60 -12.83
N PHE A 96 -8.38 -0.34 -13.38
CA PHE A 96 -7.17 -0.02 -14.14
C PHE A 96 -7.46 0.95 -15.30
N GLU A 97 -8.47 0.66 -16.12
CA GLU A 97 -8.86 1.49 -17.27
C GLU A 97 -9.32 2.89 -16.84
N ALA A 98 -10.02 3.00 -15.71
CA ALA A 98 -10.46 4.28 -15.16
C ALA A 98 -9.26 5.17 -14.75
N TYR A 99 -8.24 4.58 -14.10
CA TYR A 99 -7.02 5.31 -13.76
C TYR A 99 -6.15 5.60 -14.99
N ASP A 100 -6.06 4.67 -15.96
CA ASP A 100 -5.31 4.86 -17.21
C ASP A 100 -5.88 6.00 -18.07
N ALA A 101 -7.21 6.19 -18.03
CA ALA A 101 -7.89 7.30 -18.68
C ALA A 101 -7.86 8.61 -17.89
N SER A 102 -7.40 8.61 -16.64
CA SER A 102 -7.38 9.79 -15.79
C SER A 102 -6.21 10.73 -16.13
N PRO A 103 -6.26 12.01 -15.74
CA PRO A 103 -5.15 12.94 -15.91
C PRO A 103 -3.99 12.70 -14.92
N ILE A 104 -4.11 11.73 -13.98
CA ILE A 104 -3.09 11.44 -12.99
C ILE A 104 -2.06 10.48 -13.60
N PRO A 105 -0.80 10.89 -13.81
CA PRO A 105 0.22 9.98 -14.34
C PRO A 105 0.50 8.82 -13.38
N TRP A 106 0.73 7.63 -13.92
CA TRP A 106 0.97 6.41 -13.14
C TRP A 106 2.11 6.53 -12.11
N ARG A 107 3.12 7.36 -12.35
CA ARG A 107 4.21 7.62 -11.38
C ARG A 107 3.73 8.23 -10.04
N TYR A 108 2.50 8.73 -9.97
CA TYR A 108 1.87 9.25 -8.75
C TYR A 108 0.91 8.25 -8.11
N ILE A 109 0.78 7.06 -8.69
CA ILE A 109 -0.12 6.02 -8.23
C ILE A 109 0.70 4.86 -7.63
N MET A 110 0.30 4.43 -6.46
CA MET A 110 0.64 3.14 -5.88
C MET A 110 -0.63 2.30 -5.85
N ALA A 111 -0.65 1.23 -6.63
CA ALA A 111 -1.82 0.38 -6.74
C ALA A 111 -1.89 -0.58 -5.53
N TYR A 112 -2.90 -0.40 -4.68
CA TYR A 112 -3.22 -1.35 -3.63
C TYR A 112 -4.04 -2.48 -4.23
N ILE A 113 -3.47 -3.68 -4.23
CA ILE A 113 -4.10 -4.88 -4.72
C ILE A 113 -4.30 -5.82 -3.55
N ARG A 114 -5.45 -6.47 -3.47
CA ARG A 114 -5.67 -7.52 -2.47
C ARG A 114 -4.71 -8.67 -2.69
N THR A 115 -4.68 -9.60 -1.75
CA THR A 115 -3.76 -10.74 -1.73
C THR A 115 -3.49 -11.34 -3.12
N ALA A 116 -2.22 -11.57 -3.43
CA ALA A 116 -1.74 -12.15 -4.68
C ALA A 116 -2.18 -13.61 -4.93
N VAL A 117 -2.67 -14.29 -3.89
CA VAL A 117 -3.17 -15.68 -4.01
C VAL A 117 -4.52 -15.79 -4.71
N ASP A 118 -5.19 -14.69 -5.05
CA ASP A 118 -6.41 -14.71 -5.84
C ASP A 118 -6.06 -14.71 -7.34
N PRO A 119 -6.26 -15.81 -8.07
CA PRO A 119 -5.93 -15.88 -9.50
C PRO A 119 -6.68 -14.86 -10.38
N ARG A 120 -7.82 -14.33 -9.88
CA ARG A 120 -8.60 -13.32 -10.59
C ARG A 120 -7.89 -11.97 -10.67
N LEU A 121 -6.92 -11.75 -9.79
CA LEU A 121 -6.12 -10.52 -9.74
C LEU A 121 -4.86 -10.60 -10.62
N GLN A 122 -4.50 -11.77 -11.15
CA GLN A 122 -3.27 -11.94 -11.96
C GLN A 122 -3.25 -10.99 -13.16
N GLU A 123 -4.36 -10.87 -13.87
CA GLU A 123 -4.48 -9.95 -15.01
C GLU A 123 -4.23 -8.49 -14.60
N VAL A 124 -4.71 -8.08 -13.41
CA VAL A 124 -4.51 -6.73 -12.90
C VAL A 124 -3.04 -6.50 -12.56
N TYR A 125 -2.38 -7.46 -11.91
CA TYR A 125 -0.94 -7.41 -11.66
C TYR A 125 -0.15 -7.26 -12.97
N ASP A 126 -0.45 -8.08 -13.98
CA ASP A 126 0.23 -8.05 -15.26
C ASP A 126 0.09 -6.69 -15.97
N LEU A 127 -1.12 -6.09 -15.92
CA LEU A 127 -1.39 -4.77 -16.48
C LEU A 127 -0.60 -3.67 -15.76
N LEU A 128 -0.56 -3.70 -14.43
CA LEU A 128 0.14 -2.71 -13.62
C LEU A 128 1.65 -2.82 -13.81
N HIS A 129 2.21 -4.03 -13.78
CA HIS A 129 3.62 -4.26 -14.04
C HIS A 129 4.03 -3.82 -15.45
N ALA A 130 3.22 -4.10 -16.49
CA ALA A 130 3.47 -3.64 -17.85
C ALA A 130 3.51 -2.10 -17.96
N ARG A 131 2.83 -1.38 -17.05
CA ARG A 131 2.87 0.09 -16.96
C ARG A 131 3.96 0.62 -16.04
N GLY A 132 4.70 -0.25 -15.33
CA GLY A 132 5.69 0.15 -14.33
C GLY A 132 5.06 0.82 -13.11
N VAL A 133 3.83 0.43 -12.76
CA VAL A 133 3.11 0.99 -11.61
C VAL A 133 3.58 0.28 -10.35
N MET A 134 3.91 1.04 -9.31
CA MET A 134 4.22 0.51 -7.99
C MET A 134 3.01 -0.21 -7.40
N THR A 135 3.20 -1.44 -6.95
CA THR A 135 2.14 -2.29 -6.40
C THR A 135 2.33 -2.50 -4.90
N MET A 136 1.23 -2.46 -4.15
CA MET A 136 1.20 -2.77 -2.72
C MET A 136 0.12 -3.82 -2.46
N THR A 137 0.46 -4.84 -1.67
CA THR A 137 -0.51 -5.83 -1.20
C THR A 137 -0.58 -5.87 0.32
N SER A 138 -1.79 -6.08 0.87
CA SER A 138 -1.99 -6.35 2.29
C SER A 138 -2.25 -7.83 2.52
N ILE A 139 -1.50 -8.40 3.45
CA ILE A 139 -1.63 -9.79 3.85
C ILE A 139 -2.07 -9.95 5.31
N VAL A 140 -2.41 -8.82 5.95
CA VAL A 140 -2.82 -8.76 7.36
C VAL A 140 -4.04 -9.65 7.65
N GLU A 141 -5.04 -9.64 6.74
CA GLU A 141 -6.27 -10.42 6.90
C GLU A 141 -6.19 -11.84 6.32
N THR A 142 -5.07 -12.20 5.71
CA THR A 142 -4.85 -13.51 5.06
C THR A 142 -3.67 -14.25 5.65
N SER A 143 -2.49 -14.08 5.08
CA SER A 143 -1.29 -14.84 5.44
C SER A 143 -0.82 -14.59 6.87
N ASP A 144 -1.02 -13.38 7.42
CA ASP A 144 -0.70 -13.05 8.81
C ASP A 144 -1.61 -13.77 9.81
N LYS A 145 -2.82 -14.19 9.42
CA LYS A 145 -3.73 -14.98 10.29
C LYS A 145 -3.33 -16.46 10.43
N VAL A 146 -2.35 -16.90 9.65
CA VAL A 146 -1.84 -18.27 9.77
C VAL A 146 -1.04 -18.41 11.07
N LYS A 147 -1.53 -19.21 12.01
CA LYS A 147 -0.99 -19.29 13.39
C LYS A 147 0.40 -19.93 13.46
N ASN A 148 0.65 -20.93 12.64
CA ASN A 148 1.93 -21.62 12.60
C ASN A 148 2.94 -20.86 11.75
N ALA A 149 4.08 -20.48 12.31
CA ALA A 149 5.11 -19.67 11.63
C ALA A 149 5.62 -20.35 10.34
N ARG A 150 5.81 -21.67 10.32
CA ARG A 150 6.26 -22.39 9.10
C ARG A 150 5.22 -22.31 7.99
N ASP A 151 3.94 -22.48 8.32
CA ASP A 151 2.86 -22.41 7.35
C ASP A 151 2.65 -20.97 6.88
N ARG A 152 2.82 -20.01 7.80
CA ARG A 152 2.79 -18.56 7.49
C ARG A 152 3.90 -18.19 6.52
N ASN A 153 5.14 -18.65 6.73
CA ASN A 153 6.23 -18.43 5.78
C ASN A 153 5.93 -19.02 4.41
N THR A 154 5.27 -20.17 4.34
CA THR A 154 4.83 -20.75 3.06
C THR A 154 3.76 -19.87 2.38
N ALA A 155 2.85 -19.29 3.16
CA ALA A 155 1.85 -18.35 2.63
C ALA A 155 2.53 -17.07 2.11
N TYR A 156 3.48 -16.52 2.85
CA TYR A 156 4.27 -15.35 2.44
C TYR A 156 5.01 -15.55 1.11
N LEU A 157 5.63 -16.73 0.92
CA LEU A 157 6.29 -17.05 -0.33
C LEU A 157 5.35 -17.06 -1.55
N ARG A 158 4.08 -17.42 -1.34
CA ARG A 158 3.07 -17.35 -2.40
C ARG A 158 2.71 -15.90 -2.77
N GLU A 159 2.60 -15.02 -1.77
CA GLU A 159 2.34 -13.60 -2.02
C GLU A 159 3.49 -12.95 -2.80
N LEU A 160 4.72 -13.31 -2.48
CA LEU A 160 5.91 -12.81 -3.17
C LEU A 160 6.01 -13.23 -4.65
N LEU A 161 5.26 -14.26 -5.09
CA LEU A 161 5.26 -14.68 -6.50
C LEU A 161 4.57 -13.68 -7.43
N ALA A 162 3.67 -12.85 -6.92
CA ALA A 162 3.07 -11.78 -7.70
C ALA A 162 4.00 -10.55 -7.80
N GLU A 163 5.17 -10.62 -7.16
CA GLU A 163 6.20 -9.57 -7.17
C GLU A 163 5.65 -8.19 -6.75
N PRO A 164 4.89 -8.07 -5.64
CA PRO A 164 4.49 -6.76 -5.16
C PRO A 164 5.71 -5.96 -4.72
N ASP A 165 5.73 -4.66 -5.00
CA ASP A 165 6.82 -3.77 -4.58
C ASP A 165 6.78 -3.51 -3.08
N ILE A 166 5.58 -3.50 -2.49
CA ILE A 166 5.35 -3.25 -1.06
C ILE A 166 4.37 -4.28 -0.51
N ILE A 167 4.67 -4.78 0.69
CA ILE A 167 3.80 -5.68 1.44
C ILE A 167 3.45 -5.04 2.78
N GLU A 168 2.14 -4.96 3.07
CA GLU A 168 1.62 -4.61 4.38
C GLU A 168 1.43 -5.88 5.22
N THR A 169 2.10 -5.94 6.38
CA THR A 169 2.10 -7.10 7.29
C THR A 169 2.20 -6.67 8.76
N ASP A 170 1.60 -7.44 9.66
CA ASP A 170 1.76 -7.31 11.11
C ASP A 170 3.09 -7.93 11.62
N TYR A 171 3.80 -8.69 10.77
CA TYR A 171 5.03 -9.42 11.13
C TYR A 171 6.22 -9.04 10.22
N PRO A 172 6.61 -7.75 10.14
CA PRO A 172 7.65 -7.32 9.20
C PRO A 172 9.01 -7.99 9.42
N SER A 173 9.35 -8.34 10.66
CA SER A 173 10.61 -9.05 10.98
C SER A 173 10.68 -10.45 10.39
N GLU A 174 9.55 -11.14 10.24
CA GLU A 174 9.51 -12.46 9.60
C GLU A 174 9.75 -12.39 8.09
N PHE A 175 9.37 -11.27 7.47
CA PHE A 175 9.59 -11.02 6.05
C PHE A 175 11.04 -10.72 5.68
N VAL A 176 11.80 -10.10 6.59
CA VAL A 176 13.18 -9.68 6.30
C VAL A 176 14.10 -10.88 6.01
N GLU A 177 13.78 -12.04 6.59
CA GLU A 177 14.55 -13.27 6.44
C GLU A 177 14.11 -14.13 5.24
N LEU A 178 13.03 -13.73 4.54
CA LEU A 178 12.57 -14.48 3.38
C LEU A 178 13.42 -14.20 2.15
N PRO A 179 13.56 -15.19 1.25
CA PRO A 179 14.27 -15.00 -0.02
C PRO A 179 13.57 -13.92 -0.85
N ARG A 180 14.38 -13.01 -1.41
CA ARG A 180 13.90 -11.84 -2.15
C ARG A 180 13.92 -12.01 -3.66
N SER A 181 14.56 -13.06 -4.16
CA SER A 181 14.62 -13.31 -5.60
C SER A 181 13.58 -14.36 -6.03
N ARG A 182 12.97 -14.14 -7.18
CA ARG A 182 12.01 -15.09 -7.78
C ARG A 182 12.59 -16.49 -7.90
N ARG A 183 13.89 -16.60 -8.23
CA ARG A 183 14.59 -17.87 -8.34
C ARG A 183 14.65 -18.64 -7.02
N GLU A 184 14.91 -17.93 -5.92
CA GLU A 184 14.95 -18.52 -4.56
C GLU A 184 13.54 -18.93 -4.10
N ILE A 185 12.54 -18.13 -4.41
CA ILE A 185 11.13 -18.43 -4.10
C ILE A 185 10.68 -19.71 -4.82
N HIS A 186 10.93 -19.82 -6.12
CA HIS A 186 10.62 -21.03 -6.90
C HIS A 186 11.36 -22.25 -6.40
N ALA A 187 12.65 -22.13 -6.09
CA ALA A 187 13.43 -23.26 -5.57
C ALA A 187 12.88 -23.82 -4.24
N LEU A 188 12.40 -22.93 -3.36
CA LEU A 188 11.77 -23.35 -2.10
C LEU A 188 10.40 -24.00 -2.30
N GLN A 189 9.62 -23.51 -3.26
CA GLN A 189 8.32 -24.11 -3.61
C GLN A 189 8.48 -25.52 -4.16
N ASP A 190 9.43 -25.73 -5.08
CA ASP A 190 9.74 -27.06 -5.63
C ASP A 190 10.18 -28.03 -4.55
N CYS A 191 10.96 -27.57 -3.58
CA CYS A 191 11.39 -28.35 -2.45
C CYS A 191 10.20 -28.74 -1.55
N ALA A 192 9.28 -27.79 -1.27
CA ALA A 192 8.09 -28.04 -0.45
C ALA A 192 7.09 -29.01 -1.11
N LEU A 193 6.92 -28.94 -2.43
CA LEU A 193 6.06 -29.85 -3.21
C LEU A 193 6.63 -31.27 -3.21
N ARG A 194 7.95 -31.44 -3.42
CA ARG A 194 8.62 -32.76 -3.39
C ARG A 194 8.56 -33.42 -2.02
N SER A 195 8.55 -32.67 -0.93
CA SER A 195 8.44 -33.20 0.42
C SER A 195 7.03 -33.73 0.74
N ARG A 196 5.98 -33.21 0.11
CA ARG A 196 4.59 -33.66 0.28
C ARG A 196 4.27 -34.92 -0.55
N SER A 197 4.95 -35.14 -1.66
CA SER A 197 4.75 -36.35 -2.49
C SER A 197 5.45 -37.60 -1.97
N ARG A 198 6.23 -37.48 -0.88
CA ARG A 198 6.93 -38.60 -0.21
C ARG A 198 6.28 -39.08 1.07
N LYS A 199 5.10 -38.56 1.41
CA LYS A 199 4.25 -39.05 2.51
C LYS A 199 2.98 -39.68 1.93
#